data_d4b623fd6796856f5587a996a504b88a
#
_entry.id   d4b623fd6796856f5587a996a504b88a
#
_cell.length_a   1.000
_cell.length_b   1.000
_cell.length_c   1.000
_cell.angle_alpha   90.00
_cell.angle_beta   90.00
_cell.angle_gamma   90.00
#
_symmetry.space_group_name_H-M   'P 1'
#
loop_
_entity.id
_entity.type
_entity.pdbx_description
1 polymer ?
#
loop_
_entity_poly.entity_id
_entity_poly.type
_entity_poly.pdbx_seq_one_letter_code
_entity_poly.pdbx_strand_id
1 'polypeptide(L)'
;MAGSADFKTELSQSDMFDPRLQGKVIKLVDVSYGGENGFNQAIELAAESLANVKFIQEKKLINRYFDQISQDTGKFCFGVEDTLRALEMGAVETLICWENLDIQRFVLKNHTTGEEKILHLTSEQEKDMTHFTDKETGVELELEENMPFLEWLANNYKNFGATLEIITDRSQEGSQFVRGFGGIGGMLRYKVDFQSMQCDNLDDEEFDLDDY
;
A
#
# COMPACT_ATOMS: atom_id res chain seq x y z
N MET A 1 -26.29 10.76 -2.32
CA MET A 1 -26.90 11.22 -3.60
C MET A 1 -26.65 12.71 -3.74
N ALA A 2 -26.36 13.17 -4.93
CA ALA A 2 -26.16 14.59 -5.24
C ALA A 2 -27.12 15.02 -6.37
N GLY A 3 -27.63 16.23 -6.33
CA GLY A 3 -28.53 16.78 -7.34
C GLY A 3 -28.99 18.19 -7.00
N SER A 4 -29.53 18.90 -7.99
CA SER A 4 -30.13 20.21 -7.80
C SER A 4 -31.57 20.08 -7.33
N ALA A 5 -32.03 21.06 -6.56
CA ALA A 5 -33.39 21.15 -6.03
C ALA A 5 -33.87 19.87 -5.27
N ASP A 6 -35.16 19.72 -5.11
CA ASP A 6 -35.80 18.70 -4.27
C ASP A 6 -35.88 17.32 -4.91
N PHE A 7 -35.62 17.19 -6.20
CA PHE A 7 -35.76 15.94 -6.94
C PHE A 7 -34.99 14.76 -6.29
N LYS A 8 -33.77 14.98 -5.82
CA LYS A 8 -32.98 13.94 -5.12
C LYS A 8 -33.66 13.45 -3.84
N THR A 9 -34.34 14.35 -3.14
CA THR A 9 -35.07 14.04 -1.90
C THR A 9 -36.31 13.25 -2.21
N GLU A 10 -37.09 13.71 -3.21
CA GLU A 10 -38.29 13.01 -3.71
C GLU A 10 -37.93 11.62 -4.24
N LEU A 11 -36.84 11.51 -5.02
CA LEU A 11 -36.39 10.24 -5.54
C LEU A 11 -35.97 9.29 -4.41
N SER A 12 -35.24 9.78 -3.42
CA SER A 12 -34.77 8.94 -2.31
C SER A 12 -35.92 8.40 -1.43
N GLN A 13 -37.06 9.05 -1.44
CA GLN A 13 -38.27 8.66 -0.69
C GLN A 13 -39.34 7.97 -1.59
N SER A 14 -39.11 7.90 -2.89
CA SER A 14 -40.00 7.31 -3.85
C SER A 14 -40.00 5.79 -3.77
N ASP A 15 -41.18 5.19 -3.96
CA ASP A 15 -41.34 3.73 -4.11
C ASP A 15 -40.58 3.17 -5.34
N MET A 16 -40.20 4.05 -6.28
CA MET A 16 -39.38 3.68 -7.44
C MET A 16 -37.91 3.51 -7.11
N PHE A 17 -37.47 3.99 -5.95
CA PHE A 17 -36.05 3.86 -5.52
C PHE A 17 -35.87 2.51 -4.84
N ASP A 18 -34.97 1.69 -5.38
CA ASP A 18 -34.72 0.34 -4.86
C ASP A 18 -34.37 0.38 -3.37
N PRO A 19 -35.08 -0.34 -2.49
CA PRO A 19 -34.83 -0.35 -1.04
C PRO A 19 -33.39 -0.77 -0.67
N ARG A 20 -32.76 -1.60 -1.51
CA ARG A 20 -31.35 -2.01 -1.31
C ARG A 20 -30.38 -0.85 -1.48
N LEU A 21 -30.70 0.11 -2.36
CA LEU A 21 -29.94 1.33 -2.57
C LEU A 21 -30.24 2.38 -1.50
N GLN A 22 -31.49 2.45 -1.04
CA GLN A 22 -31.89 3.39 0.02
C GLN A 22 -31.05 3.21 1.28
N GLY A 23 -30.82 1.97 1.71
CA GLY A 23 -29.96 1.64 2.86
C GLY A 23 -28.46 1.94 2.66
N LYS A 24 -28.05 2.27 1.41
CA LYS A 24 -26.66 2.65 1.08
C LYS A 24 -26.46 4.16 0.91
N VAL A 25 -27.53 4.96 0.97
CA VAL A 25 -27.45 6.43 0.89
C VAL A 25 -26.89 6.99 2.21
N ILE A 26 -25.66 7.49 2.18
CA ILE A 26 -24.98 8.03 3.35
C ILE A 26 -25.40 9.48 3.59
N LYS A 27 -25.50 10.28 2.52
CA LYS A 27 -25.81 11.72 2.60
C LYS A 27 -26.52 12.19 1.31
N LEU A 28 -27.37 13.18 1.47
CA LEU A 28 -27.93 13.97 0.38
C LEU A 28 -27.23 15.30 0.32
N VAL A 29 -26.77 15.74 -0.85
CA VAL A 29 -26.08 17.03 -1.04
C VAL A 29 -26.67 17.79 -2.20
N ASP A 30 -26.78 19.10 -2.03
CA ASP A 30 -27.22 20.03 -3.06
C ASP A 30 -26.03 20.45 -3.92
N VAL A 31 -26.16 20.30 -5.24
CA VAL A 31 -25.17 20.76 -6.22
C VAL A 31 -25.86 21.68 -7.22
N SER A 32 -25.15 22.76 -7.56
CA SER A 32 -25.69 23.80 -8.46
C SER A 32 -25.48 23.48 -9.94
N TYR A 33 -24.58 22.55 -10.25
CA TYR A 33 -24.16 22.23 -11.62
C TYR A 33 -24.24 20.73 -11.86
N GLY A 34 -24.39 20.35 -13.13
CA GLY A 34 -24.29 18.96 -13.58
C GLY A 34 -22.88 18.61 -14.07
N GLY A 35 -22.68 17.39 -14.54
CA GLY A 35 -21.43 16.90 -15.09
C GLY A 35 -20.30 16.82 -14.07
N GLU A 36 -19.07 16.92 -14.52
CA GLU A 36 -17.87 16.79 -13.71
C GLU A 36 -17.76 17.83 -12.59
N ASN A 37 -18.09 19.10 -12.89
CA ASN A 37 -18.09 20.17 -11.89
C ASN A 37 -19.09 19.91 -10.75
N GLY A 38 -20.29 19.44 -11.07
CA GLY A 38 -21.27 19.06 -10.05
C GLY A 38 -20.85 17.84 -9.25
N PHE A 39 -20.16 16.90 -9.88
CA PHE A 39 -19.60 15.72 -9.19
C PHE A 39 -18.49 16.13 -8.20
N ASN A 40 -17.57 16.98 -8.60
CA ASN A 40 -16.51 17.49 -7.73
C ASN A 40 -17.09 18.30 -6.55
N GLN A 41 -18.08 19.16 -6.80
CA GLN A 41 -18.81 19.86 -5.75
C GLN A 41 -19.49 18.90 -4.79
N ALA A 42 -20.09 17.82 -5.29
CA ALA A 42 -20.72 16.77 -4.44
C ALA A 42 -19.71 16.08 -3.53
N ILE A 43 -18.50 15.79 -4.02
CA ILE A 43 -17.42 15.20 -3.23
C ILE A 43 -17.02 16.14 -2.09
N GLU A 44 -16.80 17.42 -2.38
CA GLU A 44 -16.45 18.43 -1.37
C GLU A 44 -17.52 18.54 -0.29
N LEU A 45 -18.80 18.67 -0.67
CA LEU A 45 -19.92 18.78 0.26
C LEU A 45 -20.16 17.49 1.08
N ALA A 46 -19.77 16.35 0.56
CA ALA A 46 -19.87 15.07 1.24
C ALA A 46 -18.58 14.66 2.00
N ALA A 47 -17.50 15.44 1.88
CA ALA A 47 -16.16 15.07 2.35
C ALA A 47 -16.14 14.62 3.81
N GLU A 48 -16.84 15.34 4.72
CA GLU A 48 -16.93 14.97 6.12
C GLU A 48 -17.60 13.61 6.35
N SER A 49 -18.70 13.33 5.64
CA SER A 49 -19.41 12.05 5.73
C SER A 49 -18.64 10.90 5.12
N LEU A 50 -17.90 11.17 4.02
CA LEU A 50 -17.03 10.20 3.36
C LEU A 50 -15.77 9.94 4.18
N ALA A 51 -15.19 10.97 4.80
CA ALA A 51 -14.05 10.84 5.69
C ALA A 51 -14.37 9.96 6.91
N ASN A 52 -15.53 10.14 7.51
CA ASN A 52 -15.97 9.33 8.65
C ASN A 52 -16.14 7.86 8.29
N VAL A 53 -16.68 7.55 7.11
CA VAL A 53 -16.83 6.16 6.63
C VAL A 53 -15.46 5.54 6.37
N LYS A 54 -14.58 6.23 5.64
CA LYS A 54 -13.22 5.77 5.37
C LYS A 54 -12.44 5.58 6.66
N PHE A 55 -12.48 6.55 7.57
CA PHE A 55 -11.84 6.49 8.88
C PHE A 55 -12.23 5.25 9.69
N ILE A 56 -13.54 4.91 9.74
CA ILE A 56 -14.02 3.74 10.46
C ILE A 56 -13.53 2.44 9.80
N GLN A 57 -13.49 2.41 8.46
CA GLN A 57 -12.99 1.25 7.72
C GLN A 57 -11.49 1.04 7.95
N GLU A 58 -10.70 2.12 7.87
CA GLU A 58 -9.27 2.09 8.16
C GLU A 58 -8.99 1.59 9.58
N LYS A 59 -9.72 2.13 10.56
CA LYS A 59 -9.58 1.73 11.95
C LYS A 59 -9.87 0.24 12.16
N LYS A 60 -10.93 -0.29 11.54
CA LYS A 60 -11.27 -1.71 11.61
C LYS A 60 -10.20 -2.58 10.95
N LEU A 61 -9.67 -2.14 9.80
CA LEU A 61 -8.62 -2.85 9.08
C LEU A 61 -7.35 -2.95 9.93
N ILE A 62 -6.89 -1.82 10.46
CA ILE A 62 -5.66 -1.78 11.24
C ILE A 62 -5.79 -2.53 12.56
N ASN A 63 -6.96 -2.47 13.22
CA ASN A 63 -7.21 -3.28 14.41
C ASN A 63 -7.14 -4.78 14.08
N ARG A 64 -7.73 -5.22 12.96
CA ARG A 64 -7.59 -6.60 12.49
C ARG A 64 -6.15 -7.02 12.25
N TYR A 65 -5.34 -6.11 11.69
CA TYR A 65 -3.92 -6.33 11.48
C TYR A 65 -3.17 -6.47 12.83
N PHE A 66 -3.43 -5.58 13.79
CA PHE A 66 -2.82 -5.65 15.12
C PHE A 66 -3.28 -6.88 15.91
N ASP A 67 -4.51 -7.36 15.70
CA ASP A 67 -4.98 -8.62 16.28
C ASP A 67 -4.17 -9.81 15.78
N GLN A 68 -3.78 -9.84 14.50
CA GLN A 68 -2.89 -10.90 13.97
C GLN A 68 -1.51 -10.87 14.65
N ILE A 69 -0.96 -9.69 14.90
CA ILE A 69 0.31 -9.52 15.60
C ILE A 69 0.19 -9.94 17.07
N SER A 70 -0.82 -9.44 17.77
CA SER A 70 -1.00 -9.69 19.20
C SER A 70 -1.25 -11.17 19.53
N GLN A 71 -1.87 -11.90 18.62
CA GLN A 71 -2.13 -13.33 18.72
C GLN A 71 -0.98 -14.19 18.18
N ASP A 72 0.09 -13.59 17.67
CA ASP A 72 1.24 -14.26 17.07
C ASP A 72 0.85 -15.33 16.04
N THR A 73 -0.11 -14.98 15.16
CA THR A 73 -0.64 -15.94 14.18
C THR A 73 0.36 -16.28 13.08
N GLY A 74 1.39 -15.46 12.87
CA GLY A 74 2.31 -15.53 11.75
C GLY A 74 1.66 -15.24 10.40
N LYS A 75 0.43 -14.68 10.39
CA LYS A 75 -0.31 -14.27 9.19
C LYS A 75 -0.25 -12.76 8.95
N PHE A 76 0.89 -12.19 9.15
CA PHE A 76 1.16 -10.77 8.90
C PHE A 76 2.59 -10.60 8.39
N CYS A 77 2.81 -9.50 7.68
CA CYS A 77 4.14 -9.02 7.31
C CYS A 77 4.21 -7.51 7.49
N PHE A 78 5.40 -6.97 7.63
CA PHE A 78 5.67 -5.54 7.71
C PHE A 78 7.04 -5.21 7.11
N GLY A 79 7.21 -3.93 6.78
CA GLY A 79 8.41 -3.48 6.10
C GLY A 79 8.43 -3.87 4.61
N VAL A 80 9.36 -3.31 3.86
CA VAL A 80 9.44 -3.48 2.40
C VAL A 80 9.80 -4.91 2.02
N GLU A 81 10.87 -5.45 2.61
CA GLU A 81 11.44 -6.74 2.22
C GLU A 81 10.47 -7.90 2.45
N ASP A 82 9.94 -8.05 3.67
CA ASP A 82 9.03 -9.14 3.99
C ASP A 82 7.71 -9.01 3.25
N THR A 83 7.24 -7.77 3.00
CA THR A 83 6.02 -7.54 2.23
C THR A 83 6.22 -7.92 0.76
N LEU A 84 7.36 -7.59 0.15
CA LEU A 84 7.67 -8.00 -1.22
C LEU A 84 7.78 -9.52 -1.35
N ARG A 85 8.53 -10.16 -0.46
CA ARG A 85 8.65 -11.63 -0.42
C ARG A 85 7.26 -12.29 -0.30
N ALA A 86 6.42 -11.79 0.60
CA ALA A 86 5.06 -12.30 0.77
C ALA A 86 4.19 -12.09 -0.49
N LEU A 87 4.36 -10.98 -1.21
CA LEU A 87 3.67 -10.70 -2.47
C LEU A 87 4.12 -11.68 -3.55
N GLU A 88 5.41 -11.89 -3.75
CA GLU A 88 5.99 -12.81 -4.71
C GLU A 88 5.52 -14.26 -4.49
N MET A 89 5.38 -14.66 -3.22
CA MET A 89 4.83 -15.96 -2.84
C MET A 89 3.31 -16.06 -3.03
N GLY A 90 2.61 -14.97 -3.36
CA GLY A 90 1.15 -14.92 -3.42
C GLY A 90 0.47 -15.09 -2.05
N ALA A 91 1.23 -14.91 -0.96
CA ALA A 91 0.75 -15.08 0.40
C ALA A 91 -0.12 -13.94 0.90
N VAL A 92 0.02 -12.73 0.33
CA VAL A 92 -0.70 -11.54 0.77
C VAL A 92 -2.17 -11.59 0.35
N GLU A 93 -3.07 -11.51 1.32
CA GLU A 93 -4.50 -11.30 1.11
C GLU A 93 -4.82 -9.81 0.99
N THR A 94 -4.36 -9.03 1.96
CA THR A 94 -4.58 -7.58 2.00
C THR A 94 -3.26 -6.87 2.23
N LEU A 95 -2.84 -6.11 1.23
CA LEU A 95 -1.69 -5.22 1.28
C LEU A 95 -2.15 -3.88 1.86
N ILE A 96 -1.47 -3.39 2.90
CA ILE A 96 -1.76 -2.14 3.58
C ILE A 96 -0.61 -1.17 3.34
N CYS A 97 -0.92 -0.01 2.77
CA CYS A 97 0.07 1.02 2.50
C CYS A 97 -0.40 2.39 3.01
N TRP A 98 0.52 3.15 3.59
CA TRP A 98 0.27 4.54 3.94
C TRP A 98 0.22 5.43 2.69
N GLU A 99 -0.72 6.40 2.65
CA GLU A 99 -0.93 7.28 1.49
C GLU A 99 0.28 8.17 1.15
N ASN A 100 1.16 8.45 2.14
CA ASN A 100 2.37 9.24 1.96
C ASN A 100 3.64 8.39 2.16
N LEU A 101 3.62 7.14 1.72
CA LEU A 101 4.78 6.24 1.82
C LEU A 101 5.99 6.86 1.12
N ASP A 102 7.01 7.25 1.88
CA ASP A 102 8.23 7.89 1.40
C ASP A 102 9.27 6.86 0.99
N ILE A 103 8.96 6.08 -0.04
CA ILE A 103 9.87 5.09 -0.61
C ILE A 103 9.82 5.20 -2.12
N GLN A 104 11.00 5.30 -2.74
CA GLN A 104 11.19 5.27 -4.18
C GLN A 104 11.72 3.90 -4.61
N ARG A 105 11.21 3.40 -5.73
CA ARG A 105 11.70 2.19 -6.38
C ARG A 105 12.62 2.60 -7.53
N PHE A 106 13.86 2.10 -7.49
CA PHE A 106 14.87 2.30 -8.51
C PHE A 106 15.17 0.98 -9.20
N VAL A 107 15.23 1.00 -10.51
CA VAL A 107 15.79 -0.09 -11.30
C VAL A 107 17.13 0.40 -11.86
N LEU A 108 18.19 -0.23 -11.40
CA LEU A 108 19.57 0.10 -11.75
C LEU A 108 20.17 -1.02 -12.57
N LYS A 109 21.02 -0.66 -13.53
CA LYS A 109 21.71 -1.62 -14.37
C LYS A 109 23.21 -1.45 -14.31
N ASN A 110 23.92 -2.55 -14.16
CA ASN A 110 25.36 -2.60 -14.32
C ASN A 110 25.70 -2.86 -15.79
N HIS A 111 26.25 -1.87 -16.48
CA HIS A 111 26.63 -2.00 -17.90
C HIS A 111 27.72 -3.03 -18.15
N THR A 112 28.54 -3.33 -17.14
CA THR A 112 29.65 -4.28 -17.30
C THR A 112 29.17 -5.72 -17.21
N THR A 113 28.28 -6.01 -16.27
CA THR A 113 27.75 -7.38 -16.05
C THR A 113 26.40 -7.61 -16.74
N GLY A 114 25.66 -6.54 -17.05
CA GLY A 114 24.30 -6.59 -17.58
C GLY A 114 23.25 -6.90 -16.51
N GLU A 115 23.64 -6.98 -15.26
CA GLU A 115 22.74 -7.29 -14.14
C GLU A 115 21.87 -6.09 -13.77
N GLU A 116 20.61 -6.38 -13.47
CA GLU A 116 19.64 -5.40 -12.96
C GLU A 116 19.53 -5.53 -11.44
N LYS A 117 19.56 -4.38 -10.76
CA LYS A 117 19.39 -4.29 -9.32
C LYS A 117 18.20 -3.41 -8.99
N ILE A 118 17.26 -3.93 -8.20
CA ILE A 118 16.10 -3.18 -7.75
C ILE A 118 16.34 -2.73 -6.31
N LEU A 119 16.21 -1.42 -6.08
CA LEU A 119 16.34 -0.83 -4.75
C LEU A 119 15.05 -0.11 -4.35
N HIS A 120 14.76 -0.15 -3.05
CA HIS A 120 13.68 0.59 -2.42
C HIS A 120 14.29 1.48 -1.35
N LEU A 121 14.37 2.77 -1.63
CA LEU A 121 15.07 3.74 -0.80
C LEU A 121 14.12 4.83 -0.32
N THR A 122 14.30 5.27 0.91
CA THR A 122 13.65 6.49 1.42
C THR A 122 14.34 7.72 0.86
N SER A 123 13.67 8.88 0.90
CA SER A 123 14.25 10.17 0.48
C SER A 123 15.55 10.54 1.22
N GLU A 124 15.79 9.97 2.39
CA GLU A 124 17.06 10.13 3.11
C GLU A 124 18.15 9.21 2.56
N GLN A 125 17.81 7.95 2.30
CA GLN A 125 18.74 6.95 1.76
C GLN A 125 19.16 7.25 0.32
N GLU A 126 18.27 7.86 -0.48
CA GLU A 126 18.57 8.29 -1.86
C GLU A 126 19.75 9.27 -1.94
N LYS A 127 20.03 10.01 -0.88
CA LYS A 127 21.14 10.96 -0.82
C LYS A 127 22.51 10.27 -0.70
N ASP A 128 22.52 9.01 -0.30
CA ASP A 128 23.74 8.21 -0.19
C ASP A 128 24.07 7.56 -1.52
N MET A 129 25.06 8.12 -2.23
CA MET A 129 25.52 7.65 -3.53
C MET A 129 26.09 6.22 -3.50
N THR A 130 26.40 5.69 -2.35
CA THR A 130 26.88 4.31 -2.23
C THR A 130 25.87 3.27 -2.67
N HIS A 131 24.56 3.58 -2.59
CA HIS A 131 23.49 2.73 -3.08
C HIS A 131 23.51 2.58 -4.61
N PHE A 132 24.00 3.59 -5.33
CA PHE A 132 24.04 3.65 -6.79
C PHE A 132 25.39 3.19 -7.38
N THR A 133 26.25 2.66 -6.55
CA THR A 133 27.56 2.13 -6.94
C THR A 133 27.59 0.62 -6.69
N ASP A 134 28.12 -0.11 -7.65
CA ASP A 134 28.36 -1.54 -7.48
C ASP A 134 29.50 -1.74 -6.46
N LYS A 135 29.25 -2.59 -5.47
CA LYS A 135 30.18 -2.79 -4.34
C LYS A 135 31.45 -3.56 -4.75
N GLU A 136 31.38 -4.42 -5.76
CA GLU A 136 32.47 -5.26 -6.18
C GLU A 136 33.36 -4.55 -7.19
N THR A 137 32.76 -3.88 -8.17
CA THR A 137 33.46 -3.24 -9.28
C THR A 137 33.75 -1.75 -9.03
N GLY A 138 33.06 -1.11 -8.09
CA GLY A 138 33.12 0.32 -7.85
C GLY A 138 32.56 1.17 -9.00
N VAL A 139 31.85 0.54 -9.95
CA VAL A 139 31.26 1.21 -11.10
C VAL A 139 29.90 1.82 -10.72
N GLU A 140 29.64 3.02 -11.19
CA GLU A 140 28.33 3.68 -11.03
C GLU A 140 27.29 2.92 -11.87
N LEU A 141 26.16 2.60 -11.23
CA LEU A 141 25.04 1.91 -11.87
C LEU A 141 24.18 2.91 -12.65
N GLU A 142 23.74 2.55 -13.84
CA GLU A 142 22.84 3.37 -14.62
C GLU A 142 21.40 3.23 -14.12
N LEU A 143 20.73 4.36 -13.97
CA LEU A 143 19.32 4.41 -13.61
C LEU A 143 18.45 4.17 -14.84
N GLU A 144 17.74 3.02 -14.89
CA GLU A 144 16.79 2.69 -15.95
C GLU A 144 15.37 3.19 -15.62
N GLU A 145 14.93 3.04 -14.36
CA GLU A 145 13.60 3.42 -13.92
C GLU A 145 13.62 3.98 -12.49
N ASN A 146 12.85 5.02 -12.25
CA ASN A 146 12.56 5.56 -10.92
C ASN A 146 11.07 5.92 -10.83
N MET A 147 10.39 5.37 -9.82
CA MET A 147 8.99 5.70 -9.51
C MET A 147 8.69 5.57 -8.04
N PRO A 148 7.64 6.27 -7.52
CA PRO A 148 7.15 6.05 -6.17
C PRO A 148 6.77 4.57 -5.97
N PHE A 149 7.25 3.97 -4.90
CA PHE A 149 6.98 2.56 -4.64
C PHE A 149 5.48 2.27 -4.44
N LEU A 150 4.75 3.22 -3.83
CA LEU A 150 3.29 3.13 -3.71
C LEU A 150 2.59 3.07 -5.08
N GLU A 151 3.08 3.83 -6.06
CA GLU A 151 2.54 3.81 -7.43
C GLU A 151 2.79 2.46 -8.11
N TRP A 152 4.00 1.91 -7.96
CA TRP A 152 4.32 0.58 -8.47
C TRP A 152 3.42 -0.49 -7.84
N LEU A 153 3.20 -0.45 -6.52
CA LEU A 153 2.29 -1.36 -5.83
C LEU A 153 0.85 -1.20 -6.33
N ALA A 154 0.38 0.04 -6.52
CA ALA A 154 -0.97 0.31 -7.02
C ALA A 154 -1.20 -0.23 -8.45
N ASN A 155 -0.16 -0.29 -9.27
CA ASN A 155 -0.24 -0.85 -10.61
C ASN A 155 -0.14 -2.39 -10.63
N ASN A 156 0.54 -2.99 -9.65
CA ASN A 156 0.93 -4.40 -9.69
C ASN A 156 0.24 -5.30 -8.65
N TYR A 157 -0.42 -4.78 -7.61
CA TYR A 157 -0.99 -5.60 -6.52
C TYR A 157 -1.90 -6.72 -7.00
N LYS A 158 -2.63 -6.51 -8.11
CA LYS A 158 -3.53 -7.52 -8.71
C LYS A 158 -2.77 -8.72 -9.27
N ASN A 159 -1.57 -8.51 -9.79
CA ASN A 159 -0.73 -9.57 -10.34
C ASN A 159 -0.31 -10.56 -9.26
N PHE A 160 -0.19 -10.10 -8.01
CA PHE A 160 0.08 -10.92 -6.83
C PHE A 160 -1.20 -11.50 -6.19
N GLY A 161 -2.38 -11.21 -6.76
CA GLY A 161 -3.67 -11.65 -6.24
C GLY A 161 -4.07 -10.95 -4.93
N ALA A 162 -3.40 -9.89 -4.52
CA ALA A 162 -3.68 -9.15 -3.29
C ALA A 162 -4.80 -8.11 -3.48
N THR A 163 -5.37 -7.65 -2.37
CA THR A 163 -6.22 -6.46 -2.32
C THR A 163 -5.40 -5.32 -1.72
N LEU A 164 -5.39 -4.15 -2.34
CA LEU A 164 -4.66 -2.97 -1.83
C LEU A 164 -5.60 -2.07 -1.04
N GLU A 165 -5.20 -1.75 0.19
CA GLU A 165 -5.87 -0.79 1.07
C GLU A 165 -4.90 0.35 1.42
N ILE A 166 -5.27 1.56 1.02
CA ILE A 166 -4.49 2.76 1.32
C ILE A 166 -5.07 3.42 2.56
N ILE A 167 -4.22 3.61 3.57
CA ILE A 167 -4.57 4.17 4.87
C ILE A 167 -3.95 5.54 5.11
N THR A 168 -4.51 6.27 6.07
CA THR A 168 -4.00 7.56 6.54
C THR A 168 -3.39 7.42 7.94
N ASP A 169 -2.57 8.37 8.34
CA ASP A 169 -2.03 8.49 9.69
C ASP A 169 -2.88 9.37 10.63
N ARG A 170 -4.10 9.72 10.22
CA ARG A 170 -5.00 10.60 10.95
C ARG A 170 -5.64 9.94 12.17
N SER A 171 -5.77 8.62 12.17
CA SER A 171 -6.22 7.85 13.33
C SER A 171 -5.04 7.48 14.23
N GLN A 172 -5.30 7.16 15.49
CA GLN A 172 -4.27 6.67 16.41
C GLN A 172 -3.67 5.35 15.89
N GLU A 173 -4.52 4.46 15.41
CA GLU A 173 -4.14 3.18 14.85
C GLU A 173 -3.31 3.35 13.56
N GLY A 174 -3.71 4.23 12.66
CA GLY A 174 -2.96 4.55 11.44
C GLY A 174 -1.60 5.17 11.75
N SER A 175 -1.54 6.12 12.68
CA SER A 175 -0.27 6.70 13.14
C SER A 175 0.65 5.65 13.77
N GLN A 176 0.10 4.70 14.53
CA GLN A 176 0.85 3.60 15.11
C GLN A 176 1.40 2.66 14.02
N PHE A 177 0.60 2.33 13.02
CA PHE A 177 1.03 1.52 11.88
C PHE A 177 2.18 2.19 11.11
N VAL A 178 2.06 3.48 10.82
CA VAL A 178 3.10 4.23 10.10
C VAL A 178 4.40 4.29 10.89
N ARG A 179 4.34 4.64 12.17
CA ARG A 179 5.54 4.83 13.01
C ARG A 179 6.17 3.51 13.46
N GLY A 180 5.35 2.50 13.74
CA GLY A 180 5.82 1.22 14.28
C GLY A 180 6.21 0.21 13.20
N PHE A 181 5.60 0.29 12.01
CA PHE A 181 5.76 -0.71 10.95
C PHE A 181 6.21 -0.12 9.60
N GLY A 182 6.58 1.16 9.58
CA GLY A 182 7.13 1.82 8.38
C GLY A 182 6.10 2.16 7.31
N GLY A 183 4.79 2.07 7.62
CA GLY A 183 3.72 2.46 6.68
C GLY A 183 3.45 1.46 5.55
N ILE A 184 4.04 0.27 5.60
CA ILE A 184 3.79 -0.82 4.65
C ILE A 184 3.76 -2.16 5.37
N GLY A 185 2.83 -3.01 4.97
CA GLY A 185 2.66 -4.36 5.52
C GLY A 185 1.44 -5.06 4.93
N GLY A 186 1.09 -6.21 5.47
CA GLY A 186 -0.05 -6.95 4.97
C GLY A 186 -0.57 -8.04 5.88
N MET A 187 -1.81 -8.45 5.63
CA MET A 187 -2.40 -9.66 6.20
C MET A 187 -2.23 -10.80 5.20
N LEU A 188 -1.83 -11.95 5.70
CA LEU A 188 -1.51 -13.12 4.90
C LEU A 188 -2.63 -14.16 4.95
N ARG A 189 -2.77 -14.92 3.86
CA ARG A 189 -3.70 -16.06 3.75
C ARG A 189 -3.31 -17.21 4.64
N TYR A 190 -2.00 -17.43 4.77
CA TYR A 190 -1.39 -18.51 5.56
C TYR A 190 -0.17 -17.99 6.32
N LYS A 191 0.28 -18.76 7.29
CA LYS A 191 1.48 -18.43 8.07
C LYS A 191 2.73 -18.51 7.20
N VAL A 192 3.59 -17.47 7.27
CA VAL A 192 4.90 -17.42 6.63
C VAL A 192 5.96 -17.17 7.71
N ASP A 193 7.04 -17.93 7.65
CA ASP A 193 8.19 -17.78 8.54
C ASP A 193 9.33 -17.06 7.79
N PHE A 194 9.35 -15.74 7.95
CA PHE A 194 10.35 -14.89 7.30
C PHE A 194 11.75 -15.06 7.92
N GLN A 195 11.86 -15.53 9.18
CA GLN A 195 13.15 -15.68 9.84
C GLN A 195 13.92 -16.86 9.27
N SER A 196 13.24 -17.98 9.00
CA SER A 196 13.88 -19.13 8.36
C SER A 196 14.40 -18.82 6.97
N MET A 197 13.67 -17.98 6.21
CA MET A 197 14.06 -17.55 4.86
C MET A 197 15.25 -16.60 4.82
N GLN A 198 15.55 -15.89 5.91
CA GLN A 198 16.73 -15.04 5.99
C GLN A 198 18.01 -15.84 6.20
N CYS A 199 17.93 -17.00 6.88
CA CYS A 199 19.08 -17.86 7.12
C CYS A 199 19.55 -18.57 5.85
N ASP A 200 18.62 -18.96 4.96
CA ASP A 200 18.97 -19.67 3.72
C ASP A 200 19.80 -18.80 2.75
N ASN A 201 19.65 -17.46 2.81
CA ASN A 201 20.45 -16.53 1.99
C ASN A 201 21.84 -16.23 2.55
N LEU A 202 22.12 -16.59 3.81
CA LEU A 202 23.45 -16.39 4.43
C LEU A 202 24.36 -17.61 4.22
N ASP A 203 23.79 -18.79 4.01
CA ASP A 203 24.56 -20.03 3.80
C ASP A 203 25.11 -20.14 2.35
N ASP A 204 24.54 -19.41 1.40
CA ASP A 204 25.04 -19.38 0.01
C ASP A 204 26.24 -18.44 -0.21
N GLU A 205 26.52 -17.52 0.72
CA GLU A 205 27.67 -16.60 0.63
C GLU A 205 28.94 -17.11 1.35
N GLU A 206 28.88 -18.23 2.08
CA GLU A 206 30.01 -18.70 2.92
C GLU A 206 30.65 -20.02 2.46
N PHE A 207 30.46 -20.44 1.22
CA PHE A 207 31.08 -21.66 0.69
C PHE A 207 32.05 -21.38 -0.46
N ASP A 208 33.02 -20.49 -0.22
CA ASP A 208 34.27 -20.47 -0.97
C ASP A 208 35.43 -20.37 0.03
N LEU A 209 35.66 -21.44 0.77
CA LEU A 209 36.89 -21.63 1.51
C LEU A 209 37.81 -22.59 0.74
N ASP A 210 38.87 -21.98 0.23
CA ASP A 210 40.22 -22.52 0.12
C ASP A 210 40.35 -24.04 0.22
N ASP A 211 40.75 -24.67 -0.87
CA ASP A 211 41.73 -25.73 -0.74
C ASP A 211 42.66 -25.83 -1.95
N TYR A 212 43.96 -25.60 -1.61
CA TYR A 212 45.19 -25.95 -2.30
C TYR A 212 45.71 -24.98 -3.36
#